data_f023bc55f32d3eed97cc6c9de2e3e3dd
#
_entry.id   f023bc55f32d3eed97cc6c9de2e3e3dd
#
_cell.length_a   1.000
_cell.length_b   1.000
_cell.length_c   1.000
_cell.angle_alpha   90.00
_cell.angle_beta   90.00
_cell.angle_gamma   90.00
#
_symmetry.space_group_name_H-M   'P 1'
#
loop_
_entity.id
_entity.type
_entity.pdbx_description
1 polymer ?
#
loop_
_entity_poly.entity_id
_entity_poly.type
_entity_poly.pdbx_seq_one_letter_code
_entity_poly.pdbx_strand_id
1 'polypeptide(L)'
;MANNSKKHIYLIDGSGYIFRAYYALPPLTRKSDGLPVGAVSGFCNMLYKFLEESRSLDKVDRPTHFAVIFDTARKNFRNDIYKEYKANRQDTPEDLIPQFSYIRKAVEAFNILGVELANYEADDLIATYKEQASKKNIKVTIISSDKDLMQLVDENTFMMDTMKDKYIGKEEVKEKFGVYPDKVIDVQSLAGDSSDNIPGVPGIGIKTAAELINQFGSLEKVLENASSIKQPKRRQTLLDNKDKALISKKLVTLKKDVPVKTPLAVSYTHLRAHET
;
A
#
# COMPACT_ATOMS: atom_id res chain seq x y z
N MET A 1 22.07 -6.08 -30.73
CA MET A 1 21.14 -4.98 -30.39
C MET A 1 20.51 -5.32 -29.06
N ALA A 2 20.85 -4.59 -28.01
CA ALA A 2 20.30 -4.84 -26.67
C ALA A 2 18.78 -4.59 -26.72
N ASN A 3 18.02 -5.62 -26.38
CA ASN A 3 16.57 -5.59 -26.31
C ASN A 3 16.16 -4.59 -25.23
N ASN A 4 15.84 -3.35 -25.61
CA ASN A 4 15.49 -2.26 -24.71
C ASN A 4 14.01 -2.39 -24.30
N SER A 5 13.60 -3.59 -23.82
CA SER A 5 12.29 -3.75 -23.21
C SER A 5 12.25 -2.85 -21.96
N LYS A 6 11.36 -1.86 -21.96
CA LYS A 6 11.15 -1.00 -20.80
C LYS A 6 10.91 -1.91 -19.58
N LYS A 7 11.73 -1.74 -18.56
CA LYS A 7 11.56 -2.52 -17.31
C LYS A 7 10.24 -2.15 -16.65
N HIS A 8 9.51 -3.15 -16.16
CA HIS A 8 8.27 -2.99 -15.45
C HIS A 8 8.31 -3.84 -14.18
N ILE A 9 8.08 -3.26 -13.03
CA ILE A 9 8.06 -3.95 -11.75
C ILE A 9 6.63 -4.02 -11.19
N TYR A 10 6.26 -5.19 -10.68
CA TYR A 10 5.06 -5.40 -9.91
C TYR A 10 5.42 -5.54 -8.43
N LEU A 11 4.87 -4.65 -7.60
CA LEU A 11 5.01 -4.65 -6.14
C LEU A 11 3.69 -5.11 -5.54
N ILE A 12 3.69 -6.32 -4.98
CA ILE A 12 2.48 -6.95 -4.43
C ILE A 12 2.44 -6.69 -2.92
N ASP A 13 1.38 -6.07 -2.44
CA ASP A 13 1.05 -5.98 -1.03
C ASP A 13 0.67 -7.36 -0.51
N GLY A 14 1.67 -8.07 0.03
CA GLY A 14 1.52 -9.44 0.52
C GLY A 14 0.61 -9.52 1.75
N SER A 15 0.65 -8.52 2.63
CA SER A 15 -0.19 -8.48 3.82
C SER A 15 -1.67 -8.38 3.44
N GLY A 16 -2.03 -7.48 2.52
CA GLY A 16 -3.39 -7.38 1.99
C GLY A 16 -3.87 -8.68 1.35
N TYR A 17 -2.99 -9.36 0.60
CA TYR A 17 -3.29 -10.66 -0.02
C TYR A 17 -3.50 -11.78 1.00
N ILE A 18 -2.73 -11.82 2.10
CA ILE A 18 -2.87 -12.82 3.16
C ILE A 18 -4.24 -12.72 3.84
N PHE A 19 -4.60 -11.53 4.32
CA PHE A 19 -5.89 -11.34 4.98
C PHE A 19 -7.06 -11.60 4.04
N ARG A 20 -6.94 -11.18 2.79
CA ARG A 20 -7.92 -11.49 1.76
C ARG A 20 -8.10 -13.01 1.56
N ALA A 21 -6.99 -13.75 1.43
CA ALA A 21 -7.04 -15.20 1.27
C ALA A 21 -7.69 -15.89 2.48
N TYR A 22 -7.36 -15.41 3.68
CA TYR A 22 -7.91 -15.92 4.92
C TYR A 22 -9.44 -15.76 5.01
N TYR A 23 -9.95 -14.57 4.70
CA TYR A 23 -11.40 -14.30 4.80
C TYR A 23 -12.22 -14.78 3.60
N ALA A 24 -11.59 -15.08 2.46
CA ALA A 24 -12.30 -15.52 1.26
C ALA A 24 -12.63 -17.00 1.24
N LEU A 25 -11.92 -17.82 2.02
CA LEU A 25 -12.09 -19.27 2.02
C LEU A 25 -12.64 -19.77 3.37
N PRO A 26 -13.43 -20.85 3.37
CA PRO A 26 -13.78 -21.52 4.62
C PRO A 26 -12.52 -22.06 5.29
N PRO A 27 -12.54 -22.31 6.60
CA PRO A 27 -11.42 -22.91 7.30
C PRO A 27 -11.02 -24.25 6.66
N LEU A 28 -9.78 -24.31 6.18
CA LEU A 28 -9.19 -25.52 5.62
C LEU A 28 -8.05 -25.99 6.53
N THR A 29 -8.00 -27.29 6.80
CA THR A 29 -6.95 -27.92 7.59
C THR A 29 -6.26 -29.03 6.81
N ARG A 30 -4.97 -29.18 7.02
CA ARG A 30 -4.18 -30.28 6.46
C ARG A 30 -4.52 -31.58 7.21
N LYS A 31 -4.92 -32.62 6.47
CA LYS A 31 -5.41 -33.88 7.07
C LYS A 31 -4.37 -34.62 7.93
N SER A 32 -3.10 -34.47 7.62
CA SER A 32 -2.01 -35.19 8.29
C SER A 32 -1.76 -34.75 9.74
N ASP A 33 -1.99 -33.48 10.06
CA ASP A 33 -1.60 -32.88 11.33
C ASP A 33 -2.54 -31.77 11.84
N GLY A 34 -3.66 -31.54 11.13
CA GLY A 34 -4.65 -30.52 11.51
C GLY A 34 -4.18 -29.08 11.32
N LEU A 35 -3.03 -28.82 10.67
CA LEU A 35 -2.53 -27.46 10.46
C LEU A 35 -3.53 -26.63 9.61
N PRO A 36 -3.91 -25.43 10.06
CA PRO A 36 -4.68 -24.50 9.23
C PRO A 36 -3.90 -24.12 7.96
N VAL A 37 -4.53 -24.24 6.78
CA VAL A 37 -3.88 -23.98 5.48
C VAL A 37 -4.76 -23.17 4.52
N GLY A 38 -5.90 -22.66 4.98
CA GLY A 38 -6.83 -21.90 4.15
C GLY A 38 -6.19 -20.65 3.53
N ALA A 39 -5.52 -19.85 4.34
CA ALA A 39 -4.84 -18.64 3.86
C ALA A 39 -3.67 -18.98 2.93
N VAL A 40 -2.88 -20.03 3.23
CA VAL A 40 -1.80 -20.50 2.34
C VAL A 40 -2.35 -20.89 0.98
N SER A 41 -3.40 -21.72 0.96
CA SER A 41 -4.04 -22.19 -0.28
C SER A 41 -4.60 -21.02 -1.10
N GLY A 42 -5.36 -20.14 -0.45
CA GLY A 42 -5.93 -18.96 -1.11
C GLY A 42 -4.87 -18.02 -1.65
N PHE A 43 -3.81 -17.75 -0.87
CA PHE A 43 -2.70 -16.92 -1.29
C PHE A 43 -1.98 -17.52 -2.51
N CYS A 44 -1.64 -18.81 -2.47
CA CYS A 44 -1.00 -19.48 -3.60
C CYS A 44 -1.85 -19.44 -4.86
N ASN A 45 -3.16 -19.69 -4.72
CA ASN A 45 -4.09 -19.66 -5.87
C ASN A 45 -4.18 -18.25 -6.47
N MET A 46 -4.29 -17.21 -5.64
CA MET A 46 -4.32 -15.82 -6.12
C MET A 46 -3.00 -15.43 -6.80
N LEU A 47 -1.87 -15.80 -6.20
CA LEU A 47 -0.55 -15.51 -6.76
C LEU A 47 -0.33 -16.24 -8.08
N TYR A 48 -0.68 -17.53 -8.15
CA TYR A 48 -0.59 -18.33 -9.38
C TYR A 48 -1.43 -17.72 -10.50
N LYS A 49 -2.71 -17.45 -10.22
CA LYS A 49 -3.62 -16.82 -11.19
C LYS A 49 -3.05 -15.49 -11.70
N PHE A 50 -2.58 -14.65 -10.80
CA PHE A 50 -1.98 -13.36 -11.14
C PHE A 50 -0.74 -13.50 -12.04
N LEU A 51 0.12 -14.48 -11.76
CA LEU A 51 1.30 -14.78 -12.59
C LEU A 51 0.91 -15.26 -13.98
N GLU A 52 -0.09 -16.14 -14.10
CA GLU A 52 -0.59 -16.61 -15.39
C GLU A 52 -1.20 -15.47 -16.22
N GLU A 53 -2.02 -14.63 -15.60
CA GLU A 53 -2.62 -13.46 -16.25
C GLU A 53 -1.54 -12.49 -16.71
N SER A 54 -0.50 -12.25 -15.90
CA SER A 54 0.61 -11.37 -16.26
C SER A 54 1.44 -11.89 -17.44
N ARG A 55 1.50 -13.21 -17.66
CA ARG A 55 2.18 -13.83 -18.81
C ARG A 55 1.43 -13.60 -20.12
N SER A 56 0.11 -13.48 -20.07
CA SER A 56 -0.73 -13.25 -21.25
C SER A 56 -0.72 -11.79 -21.72
N LEU A 57 -0.17 -10.87 -20.92
CA LEU A 57 -0.04 -9.47 -21.30
C LEU A 57 0.94 -9.30 -22.47
N ASP A 58 0.74 -8.24 -23.26
CA ASP A 58 1.67 -7.84 -24.31
C ASP A 58 3.06 -7.57 -23.74
N LYS A 59 4.11 -7.81 -24.53
CA LYS A 59 5.52 -7.66 -24.10
C LYS A 59 5.84 -6.30 -23.47
N VAL A 60 5.12 -5.24 -23.85
CA VAL A 60 5.32 -3.88 -23.33
C VAL A 60 4.78 -3.71 -21.93
N ASP A 61 3.67 -4.39 -21.61
CA ASP A 61 2.99 -4.31 -20.31
C ASP A 61 3.35 -5.46 -19.38
N ARG A 62 3.98 -6.50 -19.91
CA ARG A 62 4.41 -7.64 -19.12
C ARG A 62 5.45 -7.22 -18.08
N PRO A 63 5.23 -7.59 -16.80
CA PRO A 63 6.21 -7.31 -15.77
C PRO A 63 7.52 -8.08 -16.01
N THR A 64 8.62 -7.39 -15.78
CA THR A 64 9.98 -7.98 -15.82
C THR A 64 10.47 -8.34 -14.42
N HIS A 65 9.84 -7.77 -13.39
CA HIS A 65 10.25 -7.93 -12.00
C HIS A 65 9.01 -8.06 -11.12
N PHE A 66 9.10 -8.97 -10.12
CA PHE A 66 8.07 -9.14 -9.09
C PHE A 66 8.69 -9.08 -7.70
N ALA A 67 8.00 -8.46 -6.77
CA ALA A 67 8.29 -8.58 -5.36
C ALA A 67 6.97 -8.64 -4.56
N VAL A 68 6.94 -9.50 -3.55
CA VAL A 68 5.86 -9.56 -2.56
C VAL A 68 6.37 -8.93 -1.28
N ILE A 69 5.68 -7.91 -0.80
CA ILE A 69 6.10 -7.12 0.34
C ILE A 69 5.22 -7.47 1.54
N PHE A 70 5.84 -7.75 2.68
CA PHE A 70 5.15 -8.15 3.90
C PHE A 70 5.40 -7.21 5.07
N ASP A 71 4.42 -7.10 5.95
CA ASP A 71 4.64 -6.58 7.29
C ASP A 71 5.33 -7.64 8.17
N THR A 72 6.25 -7.20 9.02
CA THR A 72 6.94 -8.08 9.98
C THR A 72 6.22 -8.15 11.31
N ALA A 73 5.63 -7.04 11.74
CA ALA A 73 5.01 -6.91 13.04
C ALA A 73 3.95 -5.81 13.04
N ARG A 74 3.10 -5.82 14.06
CA ARG A 74 2.05 -4.83 14.27
C ARG A 74 2.60 -3.46 14.66
N LYS A 75 3.71 -3.43 15.44
CA LYS A 75 4.36 -2.20 15.90
C LYS A 75 5.46 -1.77 14.93
N ASN A 76 5.51 -0.47 14.68
CA ASN A 76 6.50 0.15 13.81
C ASN A 76 6.81 1.58 14.32
N PHE A 77 7.66 2.32 13.64
CA PHE A 77 8.09 3.67 14.03
C PHE A 77 6.93 4.67 14.20
N ARG A 78 5.76 4.44 13.58
CA ARG A 78 4.59 5.33 13.75
C ARG A 78 4.02 5.26 15.17
N ASN A 79 4.19 4.12 15.87
CA ASN A 79 3.78 4.01 17.27
C ASN A 79 4.65 4.85 18.21
N ASP A 80 5.89 5.20 17.81
CA ASP A 80 6.74 6.14 18.55
C ASP A 80 6.25 7.60 18.35
N ILE A 81 5.65 7.91 17.20
CA ILE A 81 5.05 9.21 16.90
C ILE A 81 3.69 9.34 17.59
N TYR A 82 2.88 8.29 17.53
CA TYR A 82 1.52 8.27 18.08
C TYR A 82 1.17 6.88 18.60
N LYS A 83 1.10 6.74 19.93
CA LYS A 83 0.92 5.44 20.61
C LYS A 83 -0.36 4.71 20.21
N GLU A 84 -1.41 5.48 19.90
CA GLU A 84 -2.73 4.96 19.51
C GLU A 84 -2.81 4.53 18.03
N TYR A 85 -1.72 4.69 17.26
CA TYR A 85 -1.70 4.28 15.85
C TYR A 85 -2.02 2.77 15.72
N LYS A 86 -3.07 2.45 14.96
CA LYS A 86 -3.60 1.08 14.74
C LYS A 86 -4.00 0.34 16.04
N ALA A 87 -4.19 1.05 17.17
CA ALA A 87 -4.55 0.43 18.43
C ALA A 87 -5.95 -0.22 18.43
N ASN A 88 -6.84 0.25 17.55
CA ASN A 88 -8.20 -0.27 17.37
C ASN A 88 -8.27 -1.52 16.46
N ARG A 89 -7.17 -1.93 15.83
CA ARG A 89 -7.15 -3.15 14.99
C ARG A 89 -7.25 -4.40 15.87
N GLN A 90 -8.08 -5.35 15.43
CA GLN A 90 -8.21 -6.65 16.08
C GLN A 90 -6.89 -7.44 16.00
N ASP A 91 -6.70 -8.34 16.94
CA ASP A 91 -5.56 -9.24 16.92
C ASP A 91 -5.64 -10.20 15.73
N THR A 92 -4.48 -10.64 15.27
CA THR A 92 -4.41 -11.63 14.20
C THR A 92 -5.07 -12.93 14.67
N PRO A 93 -5.97 -13.54 13.89
CA PRO A 93 -6.57 -14.83 14.22
C PRO A 93 -5.51 -15.89 14.52
N GLU A 94 -5.70 -16.65 15.59
CA GLU A 94 -4.72 -17.63 16.06
C GLU A 94 -4.39 -18.69 15.00
N ASP A 95 -5.38 -19.10 14.22
CA ASP A 95 -5.22 -20.09 13.14
C ASP A 95 -4.55 -19.49 11.87
N LEU A 96 -4.45 -18.16 11.76
CA LEU A 96 -3.69 -17.50 10.69
C LEU A 96 -2.20 -17.42 11.03
N ILE A 97 -1.84 -17.26 12.30
CA ILE A 97 -0.44 -17.06 12.74
C ILE A 97 0.53 -18.12 12.16
N PRO A 98 0.27 -19.43 12.30
CA PRO A 98 1.18 -20.46 11.76
C PRO A 98 1.28 -20.43 10.23
N GLN A 99 0.32 -19.85 9.52
CA GLN A 99 0.29 -19.82 8.07
C GLN A 99 1.25 -18.78 7.46
N PHE A 100 1.63 -17.74 8.19
CA PHE A 100 2.55 -16.70 7.70
C PHE A 100 3.88 -17.27 7.20
N SER A 101 4.48 -18.19 7.95
CA SER A 101 5.76 -18.81 7.58
C SER A 101 5.62 -19.66 6.30
N TYR A 102 4.50 -20.36 6.12
CA TYR A 102 4.26 -21.15 4.92
C TYR A 102 4.00 -20.27 3.69
N ILE A 103 3.33 -19.13 3.86
CA ILE A 103 3.11 -18.17 2.77
C ILE A 103 4.45 -17.60 2.28
N ARG A 104 5.38 -17.26 3.20
CA ARG A 104 6.72 -16.80 2.81
C ARG A 104 7.50 -17.87 2.04
N LYS A 105 7.44 -19.13 2.51
CA LYS A 105 8.02 -20.27 1.79
C LYS A 105 7.36 -20.49 0.42
N ALA A 106 6.06 -20.26 0.30
CA ALA A 106 5.39 -20.35 -0.99
C ALA A 106 5.88 -19.28 -1.96
N VAL A 107 6.04 -18.02 -1.53
CA VAL A 107 6.61 -16.95 -2.37
C VAL A 107 8.01 -17.32 -2.85
N GLU A 108 8.85 -17.87 -1.97
CA GLU A 108 10.18 -18.39 -2.33
C GLU A 108 10.09 -19.53 -3.35
N ALA A 109 9.16 -20.49 -3.14
CA ALA A 109 8.93 -21.61 -4.06
C ALA A 109 8.43 -21.16 -5.44
N PHE A 110 7.68 -20.06 -5.53
CA PHE A 110 7.34 -19.40 -6.80
C PHE A 110 8.54 -18.66 -7.44
N ASN A 111 9.72 -18.69 -6.81
CA ASN A 111 10.90 -17.93 -7.21
C ASN A 111 10.65 -16.42 -7.32
N ILE A 112 9.84 -15.89 -6.39
CA ILE A 112 9.53 -14.48 -6.28
C ILE A 112 10.25 -13.92 -5.06
N LEU A 113 10.73 -12.68 -5.17
CA LEU A 113 11.36 -11.99 -4.05
C LEU A 113 10.31 -11.64 -2.99
N GLY A 114 10.46 -12.20 -1.79
CA GLY A 114 9.75 -11.76 -0.60
C GLY A 114 10.56 -10.70 0.15
N VAL A 115 9.96 -9.58 0.51
CA VAL A 115 10.65 -8.49 1.24
C VAL A 115 9.86 -8.13 2.48
N GLU A 116 10.56 -8.03 3.60
CA GLU A 116 10.05 -7.50 4.86
C GLU A 116 11.19 -6.84 5.64
N LEU A 117 10.88 -5.86 6.45
CA LEU A 117 11.87 -5.21 7.31
C LEU A 117 11.22 -4.75 8.62
N ALA A 118 11.82 -5.14 9.75
CA ALA A 118 11.35 -4.75 11.06
C ALA A 118 11.28 -3.23 11.21
N ASN A 119 10.30 -2.76 11.96
CA ASN A 119 10.02 -1.35 12.25
C ASN A 119 9.43 -0.54 11.07
N TYR A 120 9.19 -1.16 9.90
CA TYR A 120 8.54 -0.53 8.75
C TYR A 120 7.35 -1.36 8.28
N GLU A 121 6.35 -0.69 7.73
CA GLU A 121 5.21 -1.34 7.11
C GLU A 121 5.51 -1.72 5.66
N ALA A 122 4.75 -2.68 5.13
CA ALA A 122 4.83 -3.07 3.72
C ALA A 122 4.70 -1.85 2.80
N ASP A 123 3.84 -0.89 3.14
CA ASP A 123 3.60 0.33 2.38
C ASP A 123 4.85 1.22 2.28
N ASP A 124 5.65 1.32 3.35
CA ASP A 124 6.91 2.07 3.35
C ASP A 124 7.95 1.41 2.43
N LEU A 125 7.99 0.08 2.43
CA LEU A 125 8.86 -0.69 1.54
C LEU A 125 8.43 -0.54 0.07
N ILE A 126 7.13 -0.62 -0.21
CA ILE A 126 6.54 -0.36 -1.53
C ILE A 126 6.90 1.05 -2.00
N ALA A 127 6.72 2.06 -1.14
CA ALA A 127 7.07 3.45 -1.46
C ALA A 127 8.56 3.62 -1.75
N THR A 128 9.42 2.93 -0.99
CA THR A 128 10.89 2.97 -1.18
C THR A 128 11.29 2.31 -2.51
N TYR A 129 10.75 1.13 -2.85
CA TYR A 129 11.02 0.49 -4.14
C TYR A 129 10.47 1.27 -5.32
N LYS A 130 9.29 1.88 -5.18
CA LYS A 130 8.73 2.81 -6.17
C LYS A 130 9.67 3.99 -6.41
N GLU A 131 10.19 4.60 -5.35
CA GLU A 131 11.14 5.71 -5.46
C GLU A 131 12.44 5.29 -6.17
N GLN A 132 12.98 4.11 -5.86
CA GLN A 132 14.15 3.55 -6.56
C GLN A 132 13.87 3.28 -8.03
N ALA A 133 12.67 2.79 -8.36
CA ALA A 133 12.24 2.54 -9.73
C ALA A 133 12.08 3.85 -10.52
N SER A 134 11.49 4.88 -9.92
CA SER A 134 11.31 6.21 -10.52
C SER A 134 12.64 6.84 -10.92
N LYS A 135 13.66 6.75 -10.05
CA LYS A 135 15.04 7.24 -10.36
C LYS A 135 15.68 6.55 -11.57
N LYS A 136 15.20 5.36 -11.93
CA LYS A 136 15.68 4.57 -13.08
C LYS A 136 14.71 4.59 -14.26
N ASN A 137 13.65 5.40 -14.19
CA ASN A 137 12.58 5.46 -15.18
C ASN A 137 11.95 4.08 -15.48
N ILE A 138 11.73 3.28 -14.44
CA ILE A 138 11.10 1.96 -14.49
C ILE A 138 9.62 2.13 -14.19
N LYS A 139 8.74 1.51 -15.01
CA LYS A 139 7.30 1.46 -14.77
C LYS A 139 6.99 0.62 -13.52
N VAL A 140 6.06 1.07 -12.69
CA VAL A 140 5.65 0.36 -11.48
C VAL A 140 4.14 0.10 -11.51
N THR A 141 3.74 -1.12 -11.19
CA THR A 141 2.36 -1.43 -10.85
C THR A 141 2.30 -1.97 -9.42
N ILE A 142 1.58 -1.30 -8.55
CA ILE A 142 1.35 -1.70 -7.17
C ILE A 142 0.08 -2.51 -7.13
N ILE A 143 0.17 -3.76 -6.69
CA ILE A 143 -0.96 -4.68 -6.57
C ILE A 143 -1.50 -4.61 -5.16
N SER A 144 -2.49 -3.75 -4.94
CA SER A 144 -3.16 -3.53 -3.66
C SER A 144 -4.49 -2.82 -3.86
N SER A 145 -5.41 -3.00 -2.93
CA SER A 145 -6.64 -2.21 -2.80
C SER A 145 -6.53 -1.10 -1.77
N ASP A 146 -5.37 -0.96 -1.11
CA ASP A 146 -5.17 0.01 -0.05
C ASP A 146 -5.12 1.44 -0.62
N LYS A 147 -6.00 2.29 -0.10
CA LYS A 147 -6.11 3.69 -0.51
C LYS A 147 -4.86 4.52 -0.15
N ASP A 148 -4.10 4.10 0.87
CA ASP A 148 -2.96 4.85 1.37
C ASP A 148 -1.78 4.82 0.38
N LEU A 149 -1.70 3.75 -0.42
CA LEU A 149 -0.75 3.65 -1.54
C LEU A 149 -1.09 4.55 -2.73
N MET A 150 -2.29 5.14 -2.78
CA MET A 150 -2.68 6.06 -3.87
C MET A 150 -1.84 7.34 -3.91
N GLN A 151 -1.19 7.72 -2.79
CA GLN A 151 -0.20 8.81 -2.76
C GLN A 151 1.06 8.54 -3.61
N LEU A 152 1.26 7.29 -4.05
CA LEU A 152 2.42 6.86 -4.84
C LEU A 152 2.17 6.88 -6.35
N VAL A 153 0.92 7.04 -6.76
CA VAL A 153 0.52 7.06 -8.18
C VAL A 153 1.10 8.29 -8.88
N ASP A 154 1.68 8.05 -10.05
CA ASP A 154 2.20 9.12 -10.93
C ASP A 154 2.14 8.69 -12.41
N GLU A 155 2.88 9.34 -13.30
CA GLU A 155 2.88 9.05 -14.74
C GLU A 155 3.42 7.65 -15.08
N ASN A 156 4.30 7.09 -14.25
CA ASN A 156 4.92 5.78 -14.43
C ASN A 156 4.51 4.76 -13.37
N THR A 157 3.68 5.16 -12.41
CA THR A 157 3.24 4.32 -11.30
C THR A 157 1.72 4.24 -11.26
N PHE A 158 1.20 3.03 -11.32
CA PHE A 158 -0.22 2.71 -11.26
C PHE A 158 -0.48 1.73 -10.12
N MET A 159 -1.73 1.67 -9.66
CA MET A 159 -2.19 0.59 -8.80
C MET A 159 -3.15 -0.31 -9.56
N MET A 160 -3.24 -1.56 -9.13
CA MET A 160 -4.21 -2.54 -9.62
C MET A 160 -4.93 -3.18 -8.44
N ASP A 161 -6.22 -2.94 -8.33
CA ASP A 161 -7.11 -3.66 -7.43
C ASP A 161 -7.62 -4.92 -8.12
N THR A 162 -6.98 -6.05 -7.84
CA THR A 162 -7.32 -7.35 -8.44
C THR A 162 -8.66 -7.92 -7.96
N MET A 163 -9.29 -7.29 -6.96
CA MET A 163 -10.66 -7.67 -6.55
C MET A 163 -11.71 -7.11 -7.48
N LYS A 164 -11.47 -5.90 -7.95
CA LYS A 164 -12.41 -5.14 -8.78
C LYS A 164 -12.00 -5.14 -10.24
N ASP A 165 -10.88 -5.82 -10.54
CA ASP A 165 -10.23 -5.78 -11.86
C ASP A 165 -10.09 -4.33 -12.36
N LYS A 166 -9.64 -3.44 -11.45
CA LYS A 166 -9.60 -2.01 -11.72
C LYS A 166 -8.17 -1.48 -11.66
N TYR A 167 -7.72 -0.87 -12.75
CA TYR A 167 -6.53 -0.02 -12.74
C TYR A 167 -6.86 1.32 -12.10
N ILE A 168 -5.90 1.83 -11.31
CA ILE A 168 -6.00 3.09 -10.60
C ILE A 168 -4.82 3.95 -11.02
N GLY A 169 -5.12 4.95 -11.82
CA GLY A 169 -4.21 6.02 -12.21
C GLY A 169 -4.58 7.32 -11.50
N LYS A 170 -4.05 8.43 -12.00
CA LYS A 170 -4.23 9.75 -11.40
C LYS A 170 -5.68 10.22 -11.36
N GLU A 171 -6.47 9.89 -12.38
CA GLU A 171 -7.88 10.30 -12.45
C GLU A 171 -8.74 9.52 -11.44
N GLU A 172 -8.49 8.22 -11.25
CA GLU A 172 -9.19 7.41 -10.26
C GLU A 172 -8.84 7.86 -8.83
N VAL A 173 -7.61 8.30 -8.59
CA VAL A 173 -7.21 8.91 -7.32
C VAL A 173 -7.99 10.21 -7.11
N LYS A 174 -8.06 11.07 -8.12
CA LYS A 174 -8.82 12.33 -8.08
C LYS A 174 -10.31 12.09 -7.85
N GLU A 175 -10.89 11.08 -8.50
CA GLU A 175 -12.28 10.69 -8.27
C GLU A 175 -12.52 10.30 -6.80
N LYS A 176 -11.60 9.53 -6.20
CA LYS A 176 -11.72 9.04 -4.82
C LYS A 176 -11.45 10.11 -3.76
N PHE A 177 -10.39 10.90 -3.93
CA PHE A 177 -9.92 11.86 -2.93
C PHE A 177 -10.32 13.31 -3.20
N GLY A 178 -10.84 13.62 -4.41
CA GLY A 178 -11.12 14.98 -4.84
C GLY A 178 -9.88 15.82 -5.18
N VAL A 179 -8.69 15.20 -5.17
CA VAL A 179 -7.39 15.80 -5.48
C VAL A 179 -6.51 14.80 -6.24
N TYR A 180 -5.49 15.28 -6.92
CA TYR A 180 -4.47 14.44 -7.54
C TYR A 180 -3.52 13.80 -6.50
N PRO A 181 -2.78 12.73 -6.86
CA PRO A 181 -1.96 11.96 -5.93
C PRO A 181 -1.01 12.78 -5.06
N ASP A 182 -0.43 13.84 -5.59
CA ASP A 182 0.49 14.75 -4.90
C ASP A 182 -0.14 15.50 -3.71
N LYS A 183 -1.47 15.51 -3.60
CA LYS A 183 -2.25 16.14 -2.53
C LYS A 183 -2.98 15.15 -1.62
N VAL A 184 -2.88 13.85 -1.88
CA VAL A 184 -3.56 12.82 -1.08
C VAL A 184 -3.12 12.88 0.38
N ILE A 185 -1.81 13.04 0.64
CA ILE A 185 -1.27 13.18 1.99
C ILE A 185 -1.94 14.34 2.73
N ASP A 186 -2.06 15.50 2.11
CA ASP A 186 -2.66 16.68 2.73
C ASP A 186 -4.14 16.48 3.03
N VAL A 187 -4.88 15.82 2.12
CA VAL A 187 -6.30 15.48 2.35
C VAL A 187 -6.45 14.49 3.50
N GLN A 188 -5.65 13.41 3.54
CA GLN A 188 -5.69 12.43 4.61
C GLN A 188 -5.25 13.02 5.95
N SER A 189 -4.33 13.97 5.95
CA SER A 189 -3.89 14.67 7.16
C SER A 189 -5.01 15.45 7.84
N LEU A 190 -5.89 16.05 7.04
CA LEU A 190 -7.08 16.75 7.54
C LEU A 190 -8.22 15.79 7.89
N ALA A 191 -8.49 14.80 7.01
CA ALA A 191 -9.62 13.88 7.18
C ALA A 191 -9.37 12.83 8.27
N GLY A 192 -8.10 12.48 8.52
CA GLY A 192 -7.74 11.32 9.34
C GLY A 192 -8.09 9.99 8.69
N ASP A 193 -7.88 8.92 9.44
CA ASP A 193 -8.28 7.56 9.08
C ASP A 193 -8.71 6.77 10.32
N SER A 194 -10.00 6.44 10.39
CA SER A 194 -10.54 5.67 11.52
C SER A 194 -10.06 4.22 11.53
N SER A 195 -9.72 3.62 10.38
CA SER A 195 -9.22 2.24 10.32
C SER A 195 -7.82 2.11 10.94
N ASP A 196 -7.00 3.16 10.83
CA ASP A 196 -5.65 3.22 11.36
C ASP A 196 -5.54 4.07 12.63
N ASN A 197 -6.68 4.52 13.14
CA ASN A 197 -6.76 5.41 14.30
C ASN A 197 -5.95 6.70 14.12
N ILE A 198 -5.95 7.25 12.91
CA ILE A 198 -5.31 8.53 12.59
C ILE A 198 -6.31 9.65 12.86
N PRO A 199 -5.98 10.59 13.76
CA PRO A 199 -6.98 11.50 14.33
C PRO A 199 -7.59 12.47 13.32
N GLY A 200 -6.81 13.01 12.39
CA GLY A 200 -7.27 14.10 11.52
C GLY A 200 -7.76 15.31 12.29
N VAL A 201 -8.58 16.13 11.63
CA VAL A 201 -9.29 17.26 12.24
C VAL A 201 -10.74 16.87 12.43
N PRO A 202 -11.28 16.88 13.67
CA PRO A 202 -12.65 16.45 13.95
C PRO A 202 -13.70 17.14 13.06
N GLY A 203 -14.58 16.35 12.44
CA GLY A 203 -15.65 16.86 11.57
C GLY A 203 -15.18 17.29 10.17
N ILE A 204 -13.94 17.07 9.81
CA ILE A 204 -13.42 17.25 8.45
C ILE A 204 -13.24 15.87 7.81
N GLY A 205 -14.16 15.48 6.93
CA GLY A 205 -14.02 14.29 6.10
C GLY A 205 -13.31 14.59 4.77
N ILE A 206 -13.06 13.54 3.98
CA ILE A 206 -12.32 13.62 2.69
C ILE A 206 -12.83 14.73 1.78
N LYS A 207 -14.15 14.86 1.58
CA LYS A 207 -14.73 15.89 0.71
C LYS A 207 -14.38 17.30 1.16
N THR A 208 -14.57 17.59 2.45
CA THR A 208 -14.23 18.91 3.01
C THR A 208 -12.74 19.17 3.01
N ALA A 209 -11.93 18.16 3.30
CA ALA A 209 -10.47 18.23 3.21
C ALA A 209 -10.02 18.57 1.79
N ALA A 210 -10.56 17.88 0.78
CA ALA A 210 -10.27 18.16 -0.63
C ALA A 210 -10.66 19.58 -1.05
N GLU A 211 -11.85 20.07 -0.63
CA GLU A 211 -12.28 21.46 -0.86
C GLU A 211 -11.24 22.47 -0.33
N LEU A 212 -10.78 22.26 0.91
CA LEU A 212 -9.79 23.13 1.55
C LEU A 212 -8.43 23.04 0.84
N ILE A 213 -7.96 21.85 0.52
CA ILE A 213 -6.68 21.66 -0.18
C ILE A 213 -6.71 22.27 -1.58
N ASN A 214 -7.80 22.08 -2.33
CA ASN A 214 -7.98 22.70 -3.64
C ASN A 214 -8.02 24.24 -3.55
N GLN A 215 -8.61 24.79 -2.49
CA GLN A 215 -8.68 26.24 -2.28
C GLN A 215 -7.36 26.87 -1.85
N PHE A 216 -6.63 26.24 -0.93
CA PHE A 216 -5.43 26.82 -0.31
C PHE A 216 -4.12 26.23 -0.83
N GLY A 217 -4.16 25.04 -1.46
CA GLY A 217 -3.02 24.40 -2.13
C GLY A 217 -2.27 23.35 -1.29
N SER A 218 -2.18 23.47 0.03
CA SER A 218 -1.53 22.49 0.91
C SER A 218 -2.10 22.53 2.34
N LEU A 219 -1.81 21.49 3.13
CA LEU A 219 -2.17 21.46 4.56
C LEU A 219 -1.63 22.69 5.31
N GLU A 220 -0.37 23.02 5.11
CA GLU A 220 0.27 24.16 5.79
C GLU A 220 -0.48 25.45 5.49
N LYS A 221 -0.80 25.68 4.22
CA LYS A 221 -1.54 26.89 3.82
C LYS A 221 -2.98 26.88 4.35
N VAL A 222 -3.64 25.73 4.48
CA VAL A 222 -4.95 25.62 5.14
C VAL A 222 -4.83 26.05 6.60
N LEU A 223 -3.80 25.55 7.32
CA LEU A 223 -3.61 25.87 8.74
C LEU A 223 -3.19 27.33 8.99
N GLU A 224 -2.35 27.90 8.12
CA GLU A 224 -1.95 29.31 8.15
C GLU A 224 -3.15 30.24 7.92
N ASN A 225 -4.02 29.87 6.97
CA ASN A 225 -5.18 30.67 6.60
C ASN A 225 -6.49 30.24 7.30
N ALA A 226 -6.40 29.40 8.34
CA ALA A 226 -7.57 28.88 9.05
C ALA A 226 -8.49 30.00 9.55
N SER A 227 -7.94 31.15 10.00
CA SER A 227 -8.69 32.31 10.47
C SER A 227 -9.57 32.96 9.39
N SER A 228 -9.25 32.80 8.10
CA SER A 228 -9.98 33.36 6.97
C SER A 228 -11.17 32.51 6.52
N ILE A 229 -11.32 31.30 7.06
CA ILE A 229 -12.40 30.36 6.68
C ILE A 229 -13.74 30.93 7.13
N LYS A 230 -14.67 31.04 6.16
CA LYS A 230 -15.97 31.68 6.37
C LYS A 230 -16.86 30.95 7.39
N GLN A 231 -16.83 29.62 7.44
CA GLN A 231 -17.64 28.81 8.35
C GLN A 231 -17.06 28.87 9.78
N PRO A 232 -17.74 29.49 10.75
CA PRO A 232 -17.18 29.70 12.09
C PRO A 232 -16.78 28.39 12.79
N LYS A 233 -17.62 27.38 12.73
CA LYS A 233 -17.35 26.08 13.35
C LYS A 233 -16.12 25.41 12.74
N ARG A 234 -16.01 25.36 11.40
CA ARG A 234 -14.88 24.78 10.70
C ARG A 234 -13.58 25.54 11.00
N ARG A 235 -13.64 26.87 10.99
CA ARG A 235 -12.51 27.75 11.38
C ARG A 235 -12.02 27.41 12.78
N GLN A 236 -12.91 27.38 13.77
CA GLN A 236 -12.55 27.11 15.15
C GLN A 236 -11.94 25.70 15.29
N THR A 237 -12.57 24.69 14.69
CA THR A 237 -12.08 23.32 14.75
C THR A 237 -10.65 23.18 14.16
N LEU A 238 -10.35 23.86 13.05
CA LEU A 238 -9.00 23.87 12.47
C LEU A 238 -7.98 24.53 13.38
N LEU A 239 -8.34 25.66 13.97
CA LEU A 239 -7.46 26.38 14.91
C LEU A 239 -7.13 25.54 16.14
N ASP A 240 -8.13 24.85 16.69
CA ASP A 240 -8.00 24.06 17.92
C ASP A 240 -7.27 22.71 17.69
N ASN A 241 -7.18 22.21 16.45
CA ASN A 241 -6.65 20.89 16.14
C ASN A 241 -5.50 20.90 15.13
N LYS A 242 -4.72 22.00 15.06
CA LYS A 242 -3.52 22.09 14.20
C LYS A 242 -2.55 20.94 14.45
N ASP A 243 -2.28 20.65 15.72
CA ASP A 243 -1.31 19.61 16.10
C ASP A 243 -1.79 18.21 15.65
N LYS A 244 -3.10 17.94 15.73
CA LYS A 244 -3.65 16.67 15.23
C LYS A 244 -3.47 16.52 13.72
N ALA A 245 -3.70 17.59 12.95
CA ALA A 245 -3.45 17.58 11.51
C ALA A 245 -1.96 17.32 11.18
N LEU A 246 -1.04 17.95 11.92
CA LEU A 246 0.40 17.77 11.72
C LEU A 246 0.88 16.37 12.13
N ILE A 247 0.35 15.81 13.22
CA ILE A 247 0.61 14.43 13.61
C ILE A 247 0.07 13.48 12.54
N SER A 248 -1.17 13.69 12.07
CA SER A 248 -1.77 12.89 11.02
C SER A 248 -0.93 12.92 9.75
N LYS A 249 -0.37 14.07 9.36
CA LYS A 249 0.54 14.17 8.21
C LYS A 249 1.76 13.26 8.36
N LYS A 250 2.36 13.20 9.57
CA LYS A 250 3.49 12.32 9.83
C LYS A 250 3.10 10.84 9.74
N LEU A 251 1.88 10.48 10.14
CA LEU A 251 1.39 9.11 10.15
C LEU A 251 1.01 8.61 8.75
N VAL A 252 0.33 9.44 7.94
CA VAL A 252 -0.10 9.05 6.59
C VAL A 252 1.02 9.11 5.56
N THR A 253 2.10 9.84 5.82
CA THR A 253 3.22 9.97 4.88
C THR A 253 4.03 8.69 4.87
N LEU A 254 4.12 8.03 3.72
CA LEU A 254 4.93 6.83 3.55
C LEU A 254 6.41 7.17 3.45
N LYS A 255 7.25 6.37 4.11
CA LYS A 255 8.70 6.48 3.99
C LYS A 255 9.18 5.98 2.63
N LYS A 256 10.05 6.75 1.98
CA LYS A 256 10.60 6.47 0.64
C LYS A 256 12.09 6.16 0.66
N ASP A 257 12.68 6.10 1.85
CA ASP A 257 14.12 5.97 2.11
C ASP A 257 14.44 4.86 3.13
N VAL A 258 13.59 3.83 3.20
CA VAL A 258 13.81 2.67 4.06
C VAL A 258 15.11 1.97 3.66
N PRO A 259 15.97 1.55 4.62
CA PRO A 259 17.26 0.91 4.34
C PRO A 259 17.06 -0.55 3.90
N VAL A 260 16.42 -0.75 2.74
CA VAL A 260 16.20 -2.09 2.17
C VAL A 260 17.52 -2.74 1.78
N LYS A 261 17.73 -3.98 2.23
CA LYS A 261 18.97 -4.74 1.96
C LYS A 261 19.01 -5.31 0.55
N THR A 262 17.85 -5.58 -0.04
CA THR A 262 17.71 -6.20 -1.36
C THR A 262 17.52 -5.12 -2.40
N PRO A 263 18.48 -4.92 -3.31
CA PRO A 263 18.31 -3.95 -4.39
C PRO A 263 17.19 -4.33 -5.35
N LEU A 264 16.54 -3.32 -5.95
CA LEU A 264 15.50 -3.49 -6.96
C LEU A 264 15.90 -4.44 -8.11
N ALA A 265 17.19 -4.51 -8.44
CA ALA A 265 17.72 -5.35 -9.51
C ALA A 265 17.62 -6.88 -9.23
N VAL A 266 17.49 -7.28 -7.97
CA VAL A 266 17.38 -8.70 -7.57
C VAL A 266 15.95 -9.22 -7.68
N SER A 267 14.95 -8.32 -7.78
CA SER A 267 13.55 -8.70 -7.99
C SER A 267 13.26 -9.24 -9.40
N TYR A 268 14.32 -9.44 -10.22
CA TYR A 268 14.20 -10.00 -11.56
C TYR A 268 13.82 -11.49 -11.47
N THR A 269 12.55 -11.77 -11.72
CA THR A 269 12.05 -13.13 -11.82
C THR A 269 12.17 -13.59 -13.26
N HIS A 270 13.05 -14.54 -13.53
CA HIS A 270 12.98 -15.32 -14.77
C HIS A 270 11.69 -16.15 -14.70
N LEU A 271 10.61 -15.62 -15.24
CA LEU A 271 9.45 -16.43 -15.62
C LEU A 271 9.86 -17.33 -16.81
N ARG A 272 10.89 -18.16 -16.62
CA ARG A 272 11.16 -19.24 -17.55
C ARG A 272 9.99 -20.21 -17.44
N ALA A 273 9.23 -20.33 -18.51
CA ALA A 273 8.43 -21.50 -18.71
C ALA A 273 9.34 -22.73 -18.46
N HIS A 274 8.95 -23.60 -17.55
CA HIS A 274 9.37 -24.98 -17.66
C HIS A 274 8.73 -25.49 -18.96
N GLU A 275 9.47 -25.36 -20.06
CA GLU A 275 9.21 -26.17 -21.23
C GLU A 275 9.58 -27.60 -20.85
N THR A 276 8.59 -28.37 -20.47
CA THR A 276 8.59 -29.84 -20.51
C THR A 276 7.29 -30.28 -21.14
#